data_44d299d87dcbeada14f1aff11f7ae9ff
#
_entry.id   44d299d87dcbeada14f1aff11f7ae9ff
#
_cell.length_a   1.000
_cell.length_b   1.000
_cell.length_c   1.000
_cell.angle_alpha   90.00
_cell.angle_beta   90.00
_cell.angle_gamma   90.00
#
_symmetry.space_group_name_H-M   'P 1'
#
loop_
_entity.id
_entity.type
_entity.pdbx_description
1 polymer ?
#
loop_
_entity_poly.entity_id
_entity_poly.type
_entity_poly.pdbx_seq_one_letter_code
_entity_poly.pdbx_strand_id
1 'polypeptide(L)'
;MKIDMFALVGDFGEDKDAAAELRDQKIKPAIANSESVILDFSGVTLVTQSFIHALISDVLRTNGESALELLDFKQCADVVRGIVTTVVQYSLDSIHNVPPPDALLGRQL
;
A
#
# COMPACT_ATOMS: atom_id res chain seq x y z
N MET A 1 13.88 6.22 -5.60
CA MET A 1 13.81 4.81 -6.08
C MET A 1 12.55 4.63 -6.90
N LYS A 2 12.67 4.00 -8.05
CA LYS A 2 11.52 3.72 -8.90
C LYS A 2 11.40 2.23 -9.10
N ILE A 3 10.19 1.71 -8.90
CA ILE A 3 9.93 0.28 -9.01
C ILE A 3 8.91 0.05 -10.13
N ASP A 4 9.29 -0.76 -11.11
CA ASP A 4 8.44 -1.12 -12.23
C ASP A 4 7.56 -2.29 -11.82
N MET A 5 6.31 -2.02 -11.49
CA MET A 5 5.40 -3.05 -10.99
C MET A 5 5.05 -4.06 -12.08
N PHE A 6 4.95 -3.61 -13.33
CA PHE A 6 4.66 -4.52 -14.42
C PHE A 6 5.77 -5.56 -14.58
N ALA A 7 7.01 -5.16 -14.43
CA ALA A 7 8.13 -6.09 -14.53
C ALA A 7 8.07 -7.17 -13.44
N LEU A 8 7.46 -6.85 -12.31
CA LEU A 8 7.38 -7.79 -11.20
C LEU A 8 6.16 -8.69 -11.26
N VAL A 9 5.02 -8.16 -11.65
CA VAL A 9 3.75 -8.90 -11.54
C VAL A 9 2.97 -9.03 -12.86
N GLY A 10 3.45 -8.41 -13.92
CA GLY A 10 2.70 -8.43 -15.18
C GLY A 10 1.49 -7.51 -15.11
N ASP A 11 0.47 -7.80 -15.90
CA ASP A 11 -0.71 -6.95 -16.01
C ASP A 11 -1.70 -7.16 -14.87
N PHE A 12 -1.55 -8.22 -14.07
CA PHE A 12 -2.46 -8.53 -12.97
C PHE A 12 -1.67 -8.78 -11.70
N GLY A 13 -1.75 -7.86 -10.74
CA GLY A 13 -1.07 -7.98 -9.46
C GLY A 13 -1.94 -8.68 -8.44
N GLU A 14 -1.68 -9.96 -8.19
CA GLU A 14 -2.45 -10.75 -7.23
C GLU A 14 -1.58 -11.54 -6.24
N ASP A 15 -0.29 -11.64 -6.50
CA ASP A 15 0.60 -12.44 -5.64
C ASP A 15 1.02 -11.62 -4.42
N LYS A 16 0.32 -11.84 -3.32
CA LYS A 16 0.60 -11.11 -2.08
C LYS A 16 1.96 -11.44 -1.49
N ASP A 17 2.52 -12.61 -1.81
CA ASP A 17 3.85 -12.98 -1.33
C ASP A 17 4.91 -12.16 -2.05
N ALA A 18 4.73 -11.94 -3.36
CA ALA A 18 5.62 -11.06 -4.11
C ALA A 18 5.53 -9.62 -3.59
N ALA A 19 4.32 -9.18 -3.24
CA ALA A 19 4.12 -7.85 -2.67
C ALA A 19 4.83 -7.72 -1.32
N ALA A 20 4.71 -8.74 -0.47
CA ALA A 20 5.35 -8.73 0.84
C ALA A 20 6.87 -8.72 0.72
N GLU A 21 7.40 -9.47 -0.23
CA GLU A 21 8.84 -9.50 -0.46
C GLU A 21 9.34 -8.13 -0.93
N LEU A 22 8.64 -7.51 -1.85
CA LEU A 22 8.99 -6.18 -2.33
C LEU A 22 8.93 -5.16 -1.19
N ARG A 23 7.89 -5.24 -0.36
CA ARG A 23 7.75 -4.39 0.81
C ARG A 23 8.97 -4.51 1.72
N ASP A 24 9.33 -5.74 2.07
CA ASP A 24 10.38 -5.97 3.05
C ASP A 24 11.77 -5.66 2.51
N GLN A 25 12.01 -5.97 1.24
CA GLN A 25 13.33 -5.81 0.66
C GLN A 25 13.61 -4.42 0.08
N LYS A 26 12.58 -3.71 -0.35
CA LYS A 26 12.76 -2.44 -1.03
C LYS A 26 12.05 -1.27 -0.36
N ILE A 27 10.77 -1.42 -0.09
CA ILE A 27 9.97 -0.29 0.37
C ILE A 27 10.33 0.09 1.81
N LYS A 28 10.33 -0.86 2.71
CA LYS A 28 10.63 -0.57 4.12
C LYS A 28 12.01 0.04 4.31
N PRO A 29 13.07 -0.51 3.69
CA PRO A 29 14.40 0.12 3.84
C PRO A 29 14.44 1.54 3.28
N ALA A 30 13.77 1.80 2.16
CA ALA A 30 13.76 3.13 1.57
C ALA A 30 13.05 4.12 2.49
N ILE A 31 11.90 3.74 3.03
CA ILE A 31 11.14 4.59 3.94
C ILE A 31 11.95 4.85 5.22
N ALA A 32 12.64 3.83 5.73
CA ALA A 32 13.47 3.99 6.93
C ALA A 32 14.59 5.00 6.70
N ASN A 33 15.05 5.12 5.46
CA ASN A 33 16.09 6.08 5.09
C ASN A 33 15.52 7.40 4.57
N SER A 34 14.22 7.60 4.67
CA SER A 34 13.53 8.79 4.16
C SER A 34 13.72 8.97 2.66
N GLU A 35 13.83 7.86 1.95
CA GLU A 35 14.00 7.86 0.50
C GLU A 35 12.64 7.73 -0.18
N SER A 36 12.38 8.56 -1.20
CA SER A 36 11.14 8.49 -1.97
C SER A 36 11.08 7.20 -2.77
N VAL A 37 9.88 6.63 -2.87
CA VAL A 37 9.63 5.42 -3.65
C VAL A 37 8.53 5.70 -4.65
N ILE A 38 8.81 5.49 -5.93
CA ILE A 38 7.82 5.59 -6.99
C ILE A 38 7.42 4.19 -7.38
N LEU A 39 6.14 3.88 -7.23
CA LEU A 39 5.58 2.60 -7.65
C LEU A 39 4.89 2.84 -8.99
N ASP A 40 5.54 2.39 -10.06
CA ASP A 40 5.05 2.64 -11.41
C ASP A 40 4.18 1.47 -11.85
N PHE A 41 2.89 1.73 -12.00
CA PHE A 41 1.89 0.73 -12.37
C PHE A 41 1.58 0.75 -13.88
N SER A 42 2.44 1.35 -14.68
CA SER A 42 2.26 1.36 -16.14
C SER A 42 2.18 -0.07 -16.65
N GLY A 43 1.14 -0.40 -17.37
CA GLY A 43 0.92 -1.75 -17.89
C GLY A 43 0.16 -2.68 -16.96
N VAL A 44 0.04 -2.34 -15.68
CA VAL A 44 -0.73 -3.13 -14.72
C VAL A 44 -2.18 -2.70 -14.82
N THR A 45 -3.06 -3.60 -15.25
CA THR A 45 -4.45 -3.27 -15.51
C THR A 45 -5.37 -3.61 -14.36
N LEU A 46 -4.93 -4.51 -13.47
CA LEU A 46 -5.76 -4.95 -12.36
C LEU A 46 -4.87 -5.38 -11.20
N VAL A 47 -5.33 -5.13 -9.98
CA VAL A 47 -4.69 -5.63 -8.77
C VAL A 47 -5.77 -6.11 -7.83
N THR A 48 -5.41 -7.00 -6.90
CA THR A 48 -6.33 -7.38 -5.83
C THR A 48 -6.09 -6.46 -4.63
N GLN A 49 -7.10 -6.34 -3.80
CA GLN A 49 -6.96 -5.57 -2.56
C GLN A 49 -5.92 -6.20 -1.65
N SER A 50 -5.88 -7.54 -1.61
CA SER A 50 -4.89 -8.26 -0.81
C SER A 50 -3.46 -7.95 -1.24
N PHE A 51 -3.25 -7.83 -2.55
CA PHE A 51 -1.93 -7.51 -3.09
C PHE A 51 -1.48 -6.12 -2.61
N ILE A 52 -2.33 -5.12 -2.79
CA ILE A 52 -2.00 -3.75 -2.37
C ILE A 52 -1.87 -3.67 -0.86
N HIS A 53 -2.74 -4.37 -0.13
CA HIS A 53 -2.66 -4.41 1.34
C HIS A 53 -1.30 -4.96 1.79
N ALA A 54 -0.86 -6.08 1.20
CA ALA A 54 0.44 -6.65 1.54
C ALA A 54 1.59 -5.70 1.17
N LEU A 55 1.40 -4.91 0.13
CA LEU A 55 2.45 -4.03 -0.37
C LEU A 55 2.69 -2.82 0.53
N ILE A 56 1.63 -2.15 0.98
CA ILE A 56 1.78 -0.84 1.62
C ILE A 56 1.15 -0.69 3.00
N SER A 57 0.23 -1.57 3.38
CA SER A 57 -0.53 -1.35 4.60
C SER A 57 0.35 -1.28 5.84
N ASP A 58 1.26 -2.21 5.98
CA ASP A 58 2.15 -2.28 7.13
C ASP A 58 3.08 -1.05 7.20
N VAL A 59 3.57 -0.62 6.04
CA VAL A 59 4.43 0.55 5.94
C VAL A 59 3.68 1.80 6.43
N LEU A 60 2.43 1.94 6.00
CA LEU A 60 1.61 3.09 6.39
C LEU A 60 1.23 3.03 7.86
N ARG A 61 0.92 1.86 8.37
CA ARG A 61 0.58 1.72 9.79
C ARG A 61 1.75 2.04 10.69
N THR A 62 2.94 1.64 10.28
CA THR A 62 4.15 1.85 11.09
C THR A 62 4.62 3.29 11.04
N ASN A 63 4.59 3.90 9.86
CA ASN A 63 5.19 5.22 9.65
C ASN A 63 4.20 6.36 9.44
N GLY A 64 2.93 6.02 9.27
CA GLY A 64 1.86 7.02 9.13
C GLY A 64 1.99 7.85 7.86
N GLU A 65 1.58 9.10 7.96
CA GLU A 65 1.58 10.00 6.82
C GLU A 65 2.98 10.32 6.32
N SER A 66 3.99 10.16 7.15
CA SER A 66 5.37 10.35 6.71
C SER A 66 5.72 9.38 5.58
N ALA A 67 5.28 8.14 5.70
CA ALA A 67 5.50 7.16 4.64
C ALA A 67 4.72 7.53 3.39
N LEU A 68 3.49 8.01 3.55
CA LEU A 68 2.66 8.38 2.42
C LEU A 68 3.31 9.50 1.61
N GLU A 69 3.97 10.43 2.27
CA GLU A 69 4.66 11.51 1.58
C GLU A 69 5.82 11.01 0.72
N LEU A 70 6.40 9.89 1.09
CA LEU A 70 7.51 9.30 0.36
C LEU A 70 7.06 8.32 -0.73
N LEU A 71 5.82 7.86 -0.68
CA LEU A 71 5.28 6.92 -1.65
C LEU A 71 4.56 7.66 -2.76
N ASP A 72 4.85 7.30 -4.00
CA ASP A 72 4.21 7.91 -5.16
C ASP A 72 3.71 6.78 -6.07
N PHE A 73 2.43 6.83 -6.42
CA PHE A 73 1.80 5.81 -7.26
C PHE A 73 1.58 6.41 -8.65
N LYS A 74 2.35 5.95 -9.62
CA LYS A 74 2.34 6.52 -10.97
C LYS A 74 1.65 5.60 -11.97
N GLN A 75 1.00 6.20 -12.94
CA GLN A 75 0.42 5.51 -14.10
C GLN A 75 -0.60 4.43 -13.71
N CYS A 76 -1.39 4.71 -12.68
CA CYS A 76 -2.41 3.77 -12.24
C CYS A 76 -3.63 3.83 -13.14
N ALA A 77 -4.08 2.68 -13.64
CA ALA A 77 -5.40 2.57 -14.24
C ALA A 77 -6.45 2.91 -13.18
N ASP A 78 -7.65 3.31 -13.62
CA ASP A 78 -8.69 3.75 -12.68
C ASP A 78 -9.01 2.71 -11.60
N VAL A 79 -9.10 1.46 -12.00
CA VAL A 79 -9.39 0.36 -11.08
C VAL A 79 -8.24 0.22 -10.06
N VAL A 80 -7.00 0.29 -10.54
CA VAL A 80 -5.83 0.19 -9.67
C VAL A 80 -5.80 1.36 -8.69
N ARG A 81 -6.04 2.57 -9.18
CA ARG A 81 -6.07 3.76 -8.34
C ARG A 81 -7.12 3.65 -7.25
N GLY A 82 -8.31 3.15 -7.61
CA GLY A 82 -9.39 2.98 -6.64
C GLY A 82 -9.01 2.05 -5.51
N ILE A 83 -8.37 0.93 -5.84
CA ILE A 83 -7.94 -0.04 -4.83
C ILE A 83 -6.82 0.54 -3.97
N VAL A 84 -5.84 1.20 -4.58
CA VAL A 84 -4.76 1.83 -3.83
C VAL A 84 -5.32 2.87 -2.86
N THR A 85 -6.22 3.72 -3.34
CA THR A 85 -6.83 4.76 -2.50
C THR A 85 -7.57 4.14 -1.32
N THR A 86 -8.33 3.08 -1.56
CA THR A 86 -9.06 2.39 -0.51
C THR A 86 -8.12 1.84 0.56
N VAL A 87 -7.05 1.18 0.14
CA VAL A 87 -6.09 0.59 1.09
C VAL A 87 -5.36 1.68 1.86
N VAL A 88 -4.97 2.77 1.19
CA VAL A 88 -4.30 3.89 1.85
C VAL A 88 -5.20 4.49 2.94
N GLN A 89 -6.45 4.78 2.61
CA GLN A 89 -7.38 5.36 3.58
C GLN A 89 -7.61 4.41 4.75
N TYR A 90 -7.83 3.15 4.45
CA TYR A 90 -8.07 2.15 5.47
C TYR A 90 -6.87 2.01 6.40
N SER A 91 -5.67 2.01 5.86
CA SER A 91 -4.45 1.85 6.64
C SER A 91 -4.19 3.06 7.53
N LEU A 92 -4.43 4.26 7.03
CA LEU A 92 -4.25 5.47 7.82
C LEU A 92 -5.34 5.63 8.88
N ASP A 93 -6.56 5.25 8.56
CA ASP A 93 -7.66 5.31 9.52
C ASP A 93 -7.40 4.41 10.72
N SER A 94 -6.75 3.27 10.51
CA SER A 94 -6.43 2.38 11.62
C SER A 94 -5.42 2.98 12.59
N ILE A 95 -4.70 4.03 12.17
CA ILE A 95 -3.76 4.74 13.02
C ILE A 95 -4.43 5.94 13.68
N HIS A 96 -5.06 6.79 12.85
CA HIS A 96 -5.60 8.07 13.32
C HIS A 96 -6.95 7.95 13.97
N ASN A 97 -7.70 6.95 13.61
CA ASN A 97 -9.06 6.80 14.05
C ASN A 97 -9.21 5.45 14.72
N VAL A 98 -8.44 5.27 15.77
CA VAL A 98 -8.54 4.05 16.57
C VAL A 98 -9.90 4.10 17.24
N PRO A 99 -10.85 3.25 16.85
CA PRO A 99 -12.16 3.31 17.44
C PRO A 99 -12.06 2.89 18.89
N PRO A 100 -12.86 3.48 19.75
CA PRO A 100 -12.91 3.03 21.12
C PRO A 100 -13.40 1.59 21.15
N PRO A 101 -13.03 0.84 22.17
CA PRO A 101 -13.40 -0.56 22.22
C PRO A 101 -14.88 -0.80 22.07
N ASP A 102 -15.69 0.07 22.60
CA ASP A 102 -17.13 -0.07 22.45
C ASP A 102 -17.60 0.20 21.02
N ALA A 103 -16.89 1.03 20.30
CA ALA A 103 -17.25 1.26 18.90
C ALA A 103 -16.88 0.08 18.03
N LEU A 104 -15.79 -0.57 18.39
CA LEU A 104 -15.37 -1.74 17.67
C LEU A 104 -16.25 -2.90 17.99
N LEU A 105 -16.68 -2.88 19.22
CA LEU A 105 -17.41 -3.96 19.72
C LEU A 105 -18.78 -3.70 19.66
N GLY A 106 -18.95 -2.52 19.85
CA GLY A 106 -20.21 -2.20 19.90
C GLY A 106 -20.73 -2.39 18.72
N ARG A 107 -20.27 -2.51 18.65
CA ARG A 107 -20.66 -2.62 17.94
C ARG A 107 -20.71 -3.64 18.21
N GLN A 108 -20.04 -3.59 18.95
CA GLN A 108 -19.85 -4.15 19.42
C GLN A 108 -19.80 -4.31 20.21
N LEU A 109 -19.95 -3.99 20.69
CA LEU A 109 -19.82 -4.15 21.67
C LEU A 109 -20.31 -4.45 21.99
#